data_0b968256d8c55a4d01321a779961a1c1
#
_entry.id   0b968256d8c55a4d01321a779961a1c1
#
_cell.length_a   1.000
_cell.length_b   1.000
_cell.length_c   1.000
_cell.angle_alpha   90.00
_cell.angle_beta   90.00
_cell.angle_gamma   90.00
#
_symmetry.space_group_name_H-M   'P 1'
#
loop_
_entity.id
_entity.type
_entity.pdbx_description
1 polymer ?
#
loop_
_entity_poly.entity_id
_entity_poly.type
_entity_poly.pdbx_seq_one_letter_code
_entity_poly.pdbx_strand_id
1 'polypeptide(L)'
;MLGASANNLKEVDVRFPLGLMNVVTGVSGSGKSSLLVDVLQRALEKKMLDKRVEVGKHQEIKGYEKLEQLMVIDQEPIGRTPRSNPATYTKVLDPIRDLFGKMNEARRRGFTKRRFSFNAREGRCGACEGQGYHLIEMHFLSDVWVTCDQCKGRRYNRETLAVTFRGQTIADVLDMEITKAVELFESQPRILRILQTLEEVGLGYMKLGQSGNTLSGGEAQRLKLAAELSRRSRGKTLYILDEPTTGLHIDDVARLLKILQRLVDQGNTAIIIAVSYTHLTLPTSND
;
A
#
# COMPACT_ATOMS: atom_id res chain seq x y z
N MET A 1 27.01 -5.49 -4.91
CA MET A 1 27.11 -4.36 -5.87
C MET A 1 28.52 -3.83 -5.83
N LEU A 2 29.15 -3.64 -7.00
CA LEU A 2 30.53 -3.23 -7.14
C LEU A 2 30.63 -1.94 -7.97
N GLY A 3 31.54 -1.04 -7.58
CA GLY A 3 31.92 0.15 -8.33
C GLY A 3 30.80 1.16 -8.60
N ALA A 4 29.90 1.38 -7.64
CA ALA A 4 28.84 2.37 -7.78
C ALA A 4 29.43 3.79 -7.85
N SER A 5 29.21 4.50 -8.96
CA SER A 5 29.81 5.81 -9.26
C SER A 5 28.82 6.81 -9.85
N ALA A 6 27.53 6.65 -9.56
CA ALA A 6 26.49 7.61 -9.93
C ALA A 6 26.49 8.83 -8.99
N ASN A 7 26.26 10.02 -9.55
CA ASN A 7 26.21 11.29 -8.83
C ASN A 7 27.48 11.52 -7.97
N ASN A 8 27.34 11.59 -6.64
CA ASN A 8 28.44 11.83 -5.70
C ASN A 8 29.15 10.55 -5.22
N LEU A 9 28.78 9.37 -5.71
CA LEU A 9 29.42 8.11 -5.34
C LEU A 9 30.78 7.95 -6.00
N LYS A 10 31.78 7.46 -5.24
CA LYS A 10 33.18 7.29 -5.66
C LYS A 10 33.55 5.81 -5.68
N GLU A 11 33.08 5.07 -6.68
CA GLU A 11 33.37 3.63 -6.88
C GLU A 11 33.10 2.77 -5.63
N VAL A 12 31.91 2.97 -5.05
CA VAL A 12 31.55 2.35 -3.77
C VAL A 12 31.17 0.88 -3.97
N ASP A 13 31.81 -0.01 -3.22
CA ASP A 13 31.45 -1.43 -3.12
C ASP A 13 30.57 -1.67 -1.89
N VAL A 14 29.41 -2.30 -2.08
CA VAL A 14 28.49 -2.60 -0.99
C VAL A 14 27.97 -4.03 -1.07
N ARG A 15 27.87 -4.68 0.10
CA ARG A 15 27.26 -5.99 0.26
C ARG A 15 25.99 -5.88 1.09
N PHE A 16 24.88 -6.41 0.57
CA PHE A 16 23.62 -6.54 1.29
C PHE A 16 23.37 -8.02 1.58
N PRO A 17 23.52 -8.50 2.82
CA PRO A 17 23.20 -9.86 3.19
C PRO A 17 21.73 -10.17 2.88
N LEU A 18 21.46 -11.31 2.21
CA LEU A 18 20.10 -11.75 1.93
C LEU A 18 19.50 -12.44 3.16
N GLY A 19 18.18 -12.39 3.28
CA GLY A 19 17.44 -12.96 4.43
C GLY A 19 17.58 -12.13 5.71
N LEU A 20 18.04 -10.89 5.61
CA LEU A 20 18.22 -9.99 6.75
C LEU A 20 17.58 -8.61 6.49
N MET A 21 17.39 -7.87 7.58
CA MET A 21 17.07 -6.45 7.52
C MET A 21 18.37 -5.64 7.40
N ASN A 22 18.54 -4.96 6.29
CA ASN A 22 19.69 -4.09 6.02
C ASN A 22 19.23 -2.64 6.16
N VAL A 23 19.95 -1.83 6.92
CA VAL A 23 19.63 -0.41 7.11
C VAL A 23 20.76 0.44 6.59
N VAL A 24 20.44 1.39 5.70
CA VAL A 24 21.39 2.37 5.15
C VAL A 24 21.07 3.72 5.73
N THR A 25 21.95 4.23 6.57
CA THR A 25 21.79 5.51 7.26
C THR A 25 22.85 6.52 6.82
N GLY A 26 22.60 7.77 7.09
CA GLY A 26 23.55 8.85 6.81
C GLY A 26 22.84 10.19 6.61
N VAL A 27 23.58 11.29 6.67
CA VAL A 27 23.05 12.64 6.49
C VAL A 27 22.43 12.83 5.09
N SER A 28 21.55 13.81 4.96
CA SER A 28 20.99 14.17 3.65
C SER A 28 22.13 14.54 2.69
N GLY A 29 22.02 14.13 1.42
CA GLY A 29 23.06 14.34 0.40
C GLY A 29 24.26 13.39 0.46
N SER A 30 24.33 12.43 1.41
CA SER A 30 25.44 11.47 1.50
C SER A 30 25.49 10.42 0.38
N GLY A 31 24.50 10.41 -0.53
CA GLY A 31 24.45 9.46 -1.66
C GLY A 31 23.61 8.22 -1.42
N LYS A 32 22.85 8.12 -0.32
CA LYS A 32 21.97 6.94 -0.03
C LYS A 32 20.99 6.66 -1.16
N SER A 33 20.24 7.68 -1.60
CA SER A 33 19.26 7.53 -2.70
C SER A 33 19.96 7.23 -4.02
N SER A 34 21.14 7.83 -4.30
CA SER A 34 21.92 7.50 -5.49
C SER A 34 22.36 6.03 -5.49
N LEU A 35 22.80 5.51 -4.32
CA LEU A 35 23.25 4.14 -4.18
C LEU A 35 22.10 3.14 -4.33
N LEU A 36 20.99 3.38 -3.63
CA LEU A 36 19.90 2.41 -3.51
C LEU A 36 18.83 2.58 -4.58
N VAL A 37 18.44 3.81 -4.92
CA VAL A 37 17.41 4.05 -5.93
C VAL A 37 18.02 4.12 -7.33
N ASP A 38 18.98 5.03 -7.59
CA ASP A 38 19.50 5.24 -8.94
C ASP A 38 20.33 4.07 -9.46
N VAL A 39 21.08 3.39 -8.58
CA VAL A 39 21.92 2.24 -8.97
C VAL A 39 21.21 0.93 -8.67
N LEU A 40 21.06 0.54 -7.40
CA LEU A 40 20.61 -0.82 -7.03
C LEU A 40 19.21 -1.13 -7.53
N GLN A 41 18.23 -0.30 -7.18
CA GLN A 41 16.81 -0.52 -7.55
C GLN A 41 16.65 -0.57 -9.07
N ARG A 42 17.14 0.47 -9.78
CA ARG A 42 16.98 0.56 -11.23
C ARG A 42 17.71 -0.58 -11.96
N ALA A 43 18.88 -1.00 -11.49
CA ALA A 43 19.58 -2.14 -12.06
C ALA A 43 18.81 -3.44 -11.85
N LEU A 44 18.21 -3.65 -10.67
CA LEU A 44 17.37 -4.82 -10.40
C LEU A 44 16.06 -4.78 -11.18
N GLU A 45 15.43 -3.61 -11.30
CA GLU A 45 14.23 -3.43 -12.14
C GLU A 45 14.51 -3.78 -13.60
N LYS A 46 15.67 -3.37 -14.13
CA LYS A 46 16.09 -3.72 -15.49
C LYS A 46 16.37 -5.21 -15.64
N LYS A 47 17.06 -5.83 -14.67
CA LYS A 47 17.48 -7.25 -14.74
C LYS A 47 16.35 -8.24 -14.43
N MET A 48 15.50 -7.93 -13.44
CA MET A 48 14.47 -8.86 -12.93
C MET A 48 13.09 -8.61 -13.54
N LEU A 49 12.77 -7.35 -13.92
CA LEU A 49 11.44 -6.94 -14.38
C LEU A 49 11.42 -6.49 -15.84
N ASP A 50 12.57 -6.55 -16.54
CA ASP A 50 12.76 -6.09 -17.92
C ASP A 50 12.26 -4.65 -18.18
N LYS A 51 12.34 -3.79 -17.15
CA LYS A 51 11.96 -2.39 -17.28
C LYS A 51 13.01 -1.61 -18.06
N ARG A 52 12.55 -0.74 -18.96
CA ARG A 52 13.42 0.21 -19.68
C ARG A 52 13.66 1.44 -18.81
N VAL A 53 14.62 1.34 -17.89
CA VAL A 53 15.01 2.43 -16.97
C VAL A 53 16.48 2.73 -17.15
N GLU A 54 16.83 4.00 -16.99
CA GLU A 54 18.21 4.45 -16.95
C GLU A 54 18.83 4.07 -15.59
N VAL A 55 19.96 3.40 -15.63
CA VAL A 55 20.63 2.89 -14.43
C VAL A 55 21.86 3.73 -14.15
N GLY A 56 22.04 4.13 -12.91
CA GLY A 56 23.23 4.85 -12.46
C GLY A 56 24.52 4.05 -12.72
N LYS A 57 25.62 4.76 -12.96
CA LYS A 57 26.91 4.16 -13.31
C LYS A 57 27.41 3.23 -12.21
N HIS A 58 27.75 2.00 -12.56
CA HIS A 58 28.29 0.96 -11.67
C HIS A 58 29.03 -0.10 -12.50
N GLN A 59 29.85 -0.92 -11.85
CA GLN A 59 30.56 -2.01 -12.54
C GLN A 59 29.66 -3.25 -12.65
N GLU A 60 29.18 -3.80 -11.52
CA GLU A 60 28.44 -5.07 -11.52
C GLU A 60 27.51 -5.21 -10.30
N ILE A 61 26.39 -5.91 -10.50
CA ILE A 61 25.53 -6.40 -9.42
C ILE A 61 25.47 -7.93 -9.50
N LYS A 62 25.91 -8.59 -8.42
CA LYS A 62 25.94 -10.06 -8.26
C LYS A 62 24.93 -10.53 -7.22
N GLY A 63 24.47 -11.77 -7.34
CA GLY A 63 23.66 -12.46 -6.34
C GLY A 63 22.16 -12.15 -6.42
N TYR A 64 21.71 -11.36 -7.37
CA TYR A 64 20.29 -11.07 -7.59
C TYR A 64 19.53 -12.30 -8.13
N GLU A 65 20.22 -13.26 -8.72
CA GLU A 65 19.65 -14.52 -9.23
C GLU A 65 19.04 -15.39 -8.11
N LYS A 66 19.42 -15.10 -6.86
CA LYS A 66 18.85 -15.74 -5.67
C LYS A 66 17.52 -15.13 -5.23
N LEU A 67 17.13 -14.00 -5.82
CA LEU A 67 15.88 -13.29 -5.54
C LEU A 67 14.81 -13.73 -6.55
N GLU A 68 13.60 -13.94 -6.07
CA GLU A 68 12.45 -14.27 -6.92
C GLU A 68 11.63 -13.03 -7.28
N GLN A 69 11.60 -12.03 -6.40
CA GLN A 69 10.82 -10.80 -6.59
C GLN A 69 11.56 -9.58 -6.07
N LEU A 70 11.29 -8.44 -6.70
CA LEU A 70 11.69 -7.11 -6.23
C LEU A 70 10.42 -6.31 -5.93
N MET A 71 10.36 -5.72 -4.74
CA MET A 71 9.28 -4.87 -4.30
C MET A 71 9.82 -3.55 -3.77
N VAL A 72 9.45 -2.46 -4.42
CA VAL A 72 9.78 -1.11 -3.99
C VAL A 72 8.59 -0.50 -3.27
N ILE A 73 8.79 -0.04 -2.06
CA ILE A 73 7.77 0.59 -1.21
C ILE A 73 8.17 2.05 -1.01
N ASP A 74 7.73 2.87 -1.94
CA ASP A 74 7.95 4.30 -2.00
C ASP A 74 6.73 5.09 -1.48
N GLN A 75 6.86 6.41 -1.41
CA GLN A 75 5.83 7.33 -0.96
C GLN A 75 4.91 7.83 -2.10
N GLU A 76 5.03 7.26 -3.31
CA GLU A 76 4.14 7.62 -4.41
C GLU A 76 2.68 7.26 -4.12
N PRO A 77 1.72 8.06 -4.60
CA PRO A 77 0.30 7.76 -4.44
C PRO A 77 -0.08 6.37 -5.00
N ILE A 78 -1.00 5.68 -4.33
CA ILE A 78 -1.50 4.36 -4.78
C ILE A 78 -2.38 4.44 -6.04
N GLY A 79 -2.66 5.62 -6.52
CA GLY A 79 -3.43 5.91 -7.73
C GLY A 79 -3.87 7.36 -7.79
N ARG A 80 -4.25 7.80 -8.99
CA ARG A 80 -4.57 9.20 -9.30
C ARG A 80 -6.08 9.49 -9.31
N THR A 81 -6.92 8.49 -9.10
CA THR A 81 -8.38 8.62 -9.17
C THR A 81 -9.05 8.17 -7.88
N PRO A 82 -10.27 8.66 -7.56
CA PRO A 82 -11.03 8.21 -6.40
C PRO A 82 -11.36 6.71 -6.38
N ARG A 83 -11.17 5.98 -7.48
CA ARG A 83 -11.34 4.52 -7.56
C ARG A 83 -10.25 3.76 -6.86
N SER A 84 -9.05 4.34 -6.77
CA SER A 84 -7.95 3.80 -5.98
C SER A 84 -8.16 4.19 -4.52
N ASN A 85 -8.31 3.21 -3.64
CA ASN A 85 -8.53 3.40 -2.21
C ASN A 85 -7.97 2.20 -1.44
N PRO A 86 -7.86 2.26 -0.09
CA PRO A 86 -7.36 1.18 0.74
C PRO A 86 -8.02 -0.16 0.45
N ALA A 87 -9.34 -0.20 0.32
CA ALA A 87 -10.08 -1.44 0.09
C ALA A 87 -9.77 -2.10 -1.25
N THR A 88 -9.56 -1.31 -2.32
CA THR A 88 -9.21 -1.84 -3.64
C THR A 88 -7.74 -2.23 -3.73
N TYR A 89 -6.85 -1.42 -3.14
CA TYR A 89 -5.42 -1.65 -3.21
C TYR A 89 -5.00 -2.91 -2.46
N THR A 90 -5.51 -3.12 -1.25
CA THR A 90 -5.27 -4.34 -0.44
C THR A 90 -6.09 -5.55 -0.90
N LYS A 91 -6.99 -5.35 -1.86
CA LYS A 91 -7.95 -6.35 -2.35
C LYS A 91 -8.93 -6.86 -1.28
N VAL A 92 -9.08 -6.17 -0.14
CA VAL A 92 -10.08 -6.53 0.87
C VAL A 92 -11.51 -6.33 0.36
N LEU A 93 -11.71 -5.45 -0.62
CA LEU A 93 -13.01 -5.26 -1.25
C LEU A 93 -13.52 -6.53 -1.96
N ASP A 94 -12.66 -7.40 -2.46
CA ASP A 94 -13.07 -8.62 -3.17
C ASP A 94 -13.83 -9.61 -2.26
N PRO A 95 -13.29 -10.05 -1.10
CA PRO A 95 -14.05 -10.88 -0.17
C PRO A 95 -15.25 -10.15 0.46
N ILE A 96 -15.22 -8.82 0.62
CA ILE A 96 -16.39 -8.04 1.05
C ILE A 96 -17.50 -8.15 -0.01
N ARG A 97 -17.20 -7.97 -1.29
CA ARG A 97 -18.16 -8.12 -2.39
C ARG A 97 -18.73 -9.54 -2.47
N ASP A 98 -17.89 -10.55 -2.25
CA ASP A 98 -18.34 -11.96 -2.19
C ASP A 98 -19.31 -12.17 -1.03
N LEU A 99 -19.07 -11.55 0.13
CA LEU A 99 -19.97 -11.60 1.29
C LEU A 99 -21.31 -10.96 0.98
N PHE A 100 -21.33 -9.72 0.45
CA PHE A 100 -22.57 -9.01 0.08
C PHE A 100 -23.39 -9.79 -0.96
N GLY A 101 -22.74 -10.43 -1.94
CA GLY A 101 -23.43 -11.29 -2.92
C GLY A 101 -24.09 -12.53 -2.33
N LYS A 102 -23.70 -12.93 -1.12
CA LYS A 102 -24.29 -14.07 -0.38
C LYS A 102 -25.44 -13.67 0.54
N MET A 103 -25.71 -12.38 0.73
CA MET A 103 -26.80 -11.93 1.58
C MET A 103 -28.17 -12.34 1.02
N ASN A 104 -29.12 -12.61 1.91
CA ASN A 104 -30.45 -13.08 1.52
C ASN A 104 -31.13 -12.15 0.52
N GLU A 105 -31.06 -10.84 0.74
CA GLU A 105 -31.64 -9.85 -0.16
C GLU A 105 -30.94 -9.84 -1.53
N ALA A 106 -29.61 -10.00 -1.58
CA ALA A 106 -28.87 -10.12 -2.82
C ALA A 106 -29.32 -11.38 -3.62
N ARG A 107 -29.45 -12.52 -2.93
CA ARG A 107 -29.91 -13.78 -3.54
C ARG A 107 -31.33 -13.68 -4.08
N ARG A 108 -32.25 -13.08 -3.33
CA ARG A 108 -33.64 -12.86 -3.77
C ARG A 108 -33.73 -12.05 -5.06
N ARG A 109 -32.83 -11.06 -5.24
CA ARG A 109 -32.76 -10.19 -6.41
C ARG A 109 -31.89 -10.72 -7.53
N GLY A 110 -31.25 -11.89 -7.38
CA GLY A 110 -30.31 -12.44 -8.34
C GLY A 110 -29.00 -11.63 -8.46
N PHE A 111 -28.62 -10.89 -7.41
CA PHE A 111 -27.42 -10.07 -7.40
C PHE A 111 -26.20 -10.94 -7.14
N THR A 112 -25.18 -10.83 -8.00
CA THR A 112 -23.88 -11.48 -7.84
C THR A 112 -22.88 -10.50 -7.24
N LYS A 113 -21.70 -11.00 -6.83
CA LYS A 113 -20.59 -10.18 -6.35
C LYS A 113 -20.21 -9.01 -7.28
N ARG A 114 -20.45 -9.16 -8.59
CA ARG A 114 -20.16 -8.15 -9.59
C ARG A 114 -20.95 -6.87 -9.35
N ARG A 115 -22.20 -6.98 -8.90
CA ARG A 115 -23.07 -5.84 -8.58
C ARG A 115 -22.49 -4.93 -7.49
N PHE A 116 -21.73 -5.51 -6.56
CA PHE A 116 -21.10 -4.79 -5.46
C PHE A 116 -19.73 -4.18 -5.83
N SER A 117 -19.42 -4.09 -7.12
CA SER A 117 -18.29 -3.34 -7.65
C SER A 117 -18.74 -1.97 -8.12
N PHE A 118 -18.18 -0.90 -7.58
CA PHE A 118 -18.45 0.45 -8.09
C PHE A 118 -17.84 0.70 -9.49
N ASN A 119 -17.08 -0.26 -10.04
CA ASN A 119 -16.62 -0.25 -11.43
C ASN A 119 -17.58 -0.97 -12.38
N ALA A 120 -18.51 -1.77 -11.86
CA ALA A 120 -19.46 -2.52 -12.67
C ALA A 120 -20.74 -1.71 -12.91
N ARG A 121 -21.19 -1.67 -14.17
CA ARG A 121 -22.33 -0.86 -14.61
C ARG A 121 -23.64 -1.18 -13.87
N GLU A 122 -23.85 -2.44 -13.50
CA GLU A 122 -25.10 -2.91 -12.88
C GLU A 122 -25.33 -2.32 -11.49
N GLY A 123 -24.25 -2.06 -10.72
CA GLY A 123 -24.38 -1.67 -9.31
C GLY A 123 -23.93 -0.25 -8.98
N ARG A 124 -23.21 0.39 -9.91
CA ARG A 124 -22.68 1.73 -9.70
C ARG A 124 -23.71 2.84 -9.86
N CYS A 125 -23.46 3.99 -9.28
CA CYS A 125 -24.19 5.22 -9.59
C CYS A 125 -23.97 5.58 -11.06
N GLY A 126 -25.06 5.83 -11.80
CA GLY A 126 -25.00 6.18 -13.21
C GLY A 126 -24.41 7.56 -13.49
N ALA A 127 -24.66 8.53 -12.59
CA ALA A 127 -24.20 9.91 -12.78
C ALA A 127 -22.68 10.08 -12.65
N CYS A 128 -22.07 9.52 -11.59
CA CYS A 128 -20.61 9.61 -11.37
C CYS A 128 -19.85 8.35 -11.80
N GLU A 129 -20.54 7.41 -12.43
CA GLU A 129 -19.95 6.14 -12.87
C GLU A 129 -19.19 5.37 -11.78
N GLY A 130 -19.65 5.48 -10.53
CA GLY A 130 -19.05 4.82 -9.37
C GLY A 130 -17.85 5.53 -8.77
N GLN A 131 -17.49 6.72 -9.24
CA GLN A 131 -16.41 7.50 -8.66
C GLN A 131 -16.80 8.13 -7.31
N GLY A 132 -18.11 8.43 -7.11
CA GLY A 132 -18.61 9.18 -5.97
C GLY A 132 -18.45 10.69 -6.11
N TYR A 133 -17.64 11.12 -7.07
CA TYR A 133 -17.27 12.51 -7.34
C TYR A 133 -17.31 12.79 -8.83
N HIS A 134 -17.36 14.06 -9.20
CA HIS A 134 -17.15 14.59 -10.55
C HIS A 134 -15.87 15.40 -10.56
N LEU A 135 -15.04 15.21 -11.58
CA LEU A 135 -13.86 16.04 -11.81
C LEU A 135 -14.30 17.32 -12.54
N ILE A 136 -13.95 18.45 -11.97
CA ILE A 136 -14.09 19.75 -12.64
C ILE A 136 -12.67 20.18 -13.03
N GLU A 137 -12.39 20.10 -14.32
CA GLU A 137 -11.13 20.55 -14.90
C GLU A 137 -11.07 22.07 -14.94
N MET A 138 -10.01 22.65 -14.40
CA MET A 138 -9.81 24.09 -14.34
C MET A 138 -8.58 24.49 -15.15
N HIS A 139 -8.76 25.33 -16.19
CA HIS A 139 -7.68 25.71 -17.10
C HIS A 139 -6.48 26.40 -16.43
N PHE A 140 -6.68 27.10 -15.30
CA PHE A 140 -5.64 27.88 -14.64
C PHE A 140 -5.41 27.53 -13.17
N LEU A 141 -6.17 26.56 -12.63
CA LEU A 141 -6.09 26.10 -11.25
C LEU A 141 -6.03 24.56 -11.23
N SER A 142 -5.69 24.00 -10.08
CA SER A 142 -5.74 22.54 -9.92
C SER A 142 -7.17 22.02 -10.07
N ASP A 143 -7.33 20.88 -10.71
CA ASP A 143 -8.60 20.19 -10.87
C ASP A 143 -9.27 19.90 -9.52
N VAL A 144 -10.58 20.07 -9.45
CA VAL A 144 -11.35 19.90 -8.22
C VAL A 144 -12.32 18.74 -8.33
N TRP A 145 -12.30 17.86 -7.31
CA TRP A 145 -13.26 16.76 -7.17
C TRP A 145 -14.47 17.20 -6.34
N VAL A 146 -15.65 17.27 -6.98
CA VAL A 146 -16.91 17.66 -6.34
C VAL A 146 -17.76 16.42 -6.09
N THR A 147 -18.34 16.30 -4.89
CA THR A 147 -19.20 15.17 -4.52
C THR A 147 -20.38 15.04 -5.47
N CYS A 148 -20.64 13.84 -5.95
CA CYS A 148 -21.77 13.55 -6.83
C CYS A 148 -23.10 13.82 -6.14
N ASP A 149 -23.94 14.66 -6.72
CA ASP A 149 -25.24 15.05 -6.16
C ASP A 149 -26.24 13.91 -6.08
N GLN A 150 -26.18 12.97 -7.01
CA GLN A 150 -27.10 11.84 -7.07
C GLN A 150 -26.82 10.79 -5.98
N CYS A 151 -25.58 10.38 -5.81
CA CYS A 151 -25.22 9.34 -4.84
C CYS A 151 -24.62 9.88 -3.54
N LYS A 152 -24.37 11.19 -3.43
CA LYS A 152 -23.77 11.85 -2.25
C LYS A 152 -22.48 11.17 -1.78
N GLY A 153 -21.61 10.83 -2.74
CA GLY A 153 -20.33 10.14 -2.47
C GLY A 153 -20.45 8.62 -2.31
N ARG A 154 -21.65 8.03 -2.26
CA ARG A 154 -21.87 6.62 -1.94
C ARG A 154 -21.50 5.64 -3.06
N ARG A 155 -21.21 6.11 -4.27
CA ARG A 155 -20.70 5.35 -5.43
C ARG A 155 -21.67 4.35 -6.06
N TYR A 156 -22.68 3.87 -5.37
CA TYR A 156 -23.63 2.82 -5.79
C TYR A 156 -25.02 3.38 -6.07
N ASN A 157 -25.80 2.64 -6.84
CA ASN A 157 -27.20 2.93 -7.05
C ASN A 157 -28.05 2.44 -5.86
N ARG A 158 -29.29 2.95 -5.77
CA ARG A 158 -30.20 2.69 -4.66
C ARG A 158 -30.51 1.20 -4.46
N GLU A 159 -30.63 0.43 -5.54
CA GLU A 159 -30.95 -0.99 -5.47
C GLU A 159 -29.80 -1.81 -4.84
N THR A 160 -28.55 -1.48 -5.19
CA THR A 160 -27.38 -2.12 -4.58
C THR A 160 -27.27 -1.79 -3.10
N LEU A 161 -27.60 -0.54 -2.72
CA LEU A 161 -27.58 -0.09 -1.32
C LEU A 161 -28.75 -0.66 -0.48
N ALA A 162 -29.74 -1.31 -1.08
CA ALA A 162 -30.78 -2.03 -0.32
C ALA A 162 -30.24 -3.32 0.34
N VAL A 163 -29.10 -3.83 -0.09
CA VAL A 163 -28.47 -5.01 0.51
C VAL A 163 -27.54 -4.59 1.65
N THR A 164 -27.73 -5.20 2.83
CA THR A 164 -26.95 -4.88 4.03
C THR A 164 -26.32 -6.13 4.64
N PHE A 165 -25.19 -5.94 5.32
CA PHE A 165 -24.56 -6.90 6.21
C PHE A 165 -24.48 -6.29 7.61
N ARG A 166 -25.08 -6.93 8.61
CA ARG A 166 -25.20 -6.39 9.99
C ARG A 166 -25.70 -4.93 10.02
N GLY A 167 -26.67 -4.60 9.15
CA GLY A 167 -27.26 -3.27 9.04
C GLY A 167 -26.45 -2.25 8.21
N GLN A 168 -25.24 -2.59 7.78
CA GLN A 168 -24.37 -1.71 6.99
C GLN A 168 -24.48 -2.02 5.50
N THR A 169 -24.62 -1.01 4.66
CA THR A 169 -24.52 -1.14 3.20
C THR A 169 -23.05 -1.21 2.79
N ILE A 170 -22.78 -1.63 1.57
CA ILE A 170 -21.39 -1.62 1.06
C ILE A 170 -20.78 -0.21 0.99
N ALA A 171 -21.60 0.83 0.82
CA ALA A 171 -21.14 2.21 0.87
C ALA A 171 -20.75 2.64 2.29
N ASP A 172 -21.54 2.22 3.30
CA ASP A 172 -21.23 2.49 4.71
C ASP A 172 -19.93 1.79 5.12
N VAL A 173 -19.69 0.57 4.63
CA VAL A 173 -18.42 -0.15 4.83
C VAL A 173 -17.24 0.60 4.21
N LEU A 174 -17.39 1.17 3.02
CA LEU A 174 -16.33 1.98 2.41
C LEU A 174 -16.10 3.30 3.15
N ASP A 175 -17.12 3.89 3.76
CA ASP A 175 -16.97 5.11 4.57
C ASP A 175 -16.54 4.85 6.02
N MET A 176 -16.42 3.59 6.41
CA MET A 176 -16.04 3.15 7.75
C MET A 176 -14.53 3.20 7.95
N GLU A 177 -14.10 3.61 9.14
CA GLU A 177 -12.72 3.50 9.60
C GLU A 177 -12.30 2.01 9.70
N ILE A 178 -11.04 1.73 9.41
CA ILE A 178 -10.49 0.35 9.41
C ILE A 178 -10.70 -0.32 10.78
N THR A 179 -10.46 0.38 11.88
CA THR A 179 -10.69 -0.15 13.25
C THR A 179 -12.13 -0.62 13.45
N LYS A 180 -13.11 0.18 13.03
CA LYS A 180 -14.53 -0.20 13.10
C LYS A 180 -14.88 -1.35 12.15
N ALA A 181 -14.21 -1.41 11.00
CA ALA A 181 -14.38 -2.51 10.06
C ALA A 181 -13.81 -3.83 10.62
N VAL A 182 -12.72 -3.81 11.40
CA VAL A 182 -12.21 -4.98 12.13
C VAL A 182 -13.30 -5.57 13.03
N GLU A 183 -13.99 -4.76 13.81
CA GLU A 183 -15.10 -5.18 14.68
C GLU A 183 -16.28 -5.75 13.86
N LEU A 184 -16.70 -5.03 12.78
CA LEU A 184 -17.81 -5.47 11.95
C LEU A 184 -17.56 -6.85 11.32
N PHE A 185 -16.32 -7.12 10.88
CA PHE A 185 -15.95 -8.33 10.15
C PHE A 185 -15.23 -9.39 11.01
N GLU A 186 -15.33 -9.35 12.35
CA GLU A 186 -14.67 -10.29 13.26
C GLU A 186 -14.93 -11.77 12.91
N SER A 187 -16.16 -12.08 12.44
CA SER A 187 -16.58 -13.44 12.03
C SER A 187 -16.17 -13.80 10.60
N GLN A 188 -15.41 -12.95 9.89
CA GLN A 188 -15.02 -13.13 8.49
C GLN A 188 -13.49 -13.23 8.34
N PRO A 189 -12.87 -14.40 8.57
CA PRO A 189 -11.40 -14.52 8.72
C PRO A 189 -10.60 -13.98 7.53
N ARG A 190 -11.13 -14.10 6.30
CA ARG A 190 -10.45 -13.62 5.09
C ARG A 190 -10.41 -12.09 5.01
N ILE A 191 -11.46 -11.42 5.49
CA ILE A 191 -11.56 -9.96 5.55
C ILE A 191 -10.76 -9.47 6.75
N LEU A 192 -11.01 -10.05 7.92
CA LEU A 192 -10.41 -9.69 9.19
C LEU A 192 -8.88 -9.64 9.12
N ARG A 193 -8.25 -10.68 8.55
CA ARG A 193 -6.78 -10.74 8.43
C ARG A 193 -6.20 -9.52 7.70
N ILE A 194 -6.84 -9.07 6.60
CA ILE A 194 -6.35 -7.92 5.82
C ILE A 194 -6.56 -6.63 6.61
N LEU A 195 -7.72 -6.49 7.27
CA LEU A 195 -8.04 -5.31 8.08
C LEU A 195 -7.11 -5.18 9.29
N GLN A 196 -6.82 -6.28 9.99
CA GLN A 196 -5.86 -6.31 11.11
C GLN A 196 -4.46 -5.91 10.64
N THR A 197 -4.02 -6.37 9.46
CA THR A 197 -2.72 -5.94 8.92
C THR A 197 -2.68 -4.44 8.66
N LEU A 198 -3.80 -3.85 8.17
CA LEU A 198 -3.90 -2.40 7.99
C LEU A 198 -3.87 -1.63 9.32
N GLU A 199 -4.51 -2.17 10.35
CA GLU A 199 -4.48 -1.59 11.70
C GLU A 199 -3.09 -1.70 12.33
N GLU A 200 -2.42 -2.84 12.19
CA GLU A 200 -1.06 -3.07 12.67
C GLU A 200 -0.03 -2.10 12.10
N VAL A 201 -0.17 -1.68 10.82
CA VAL A 201 0.69 -0.65 10.22
C VAL A 201 0.31 0.78 10.62
N GLY A 202 -0.62 0.97 11.56
CA GLY A 202 -1.04 2.29 12.06
C GLY A 202 -2.03 3.02 11.14
N LEU A 203 -2.81 2.30 10.33
CA LEU A 203 -3.81 2.89 9.43
C LEU A 203 -5.26 2.70 9.94
N GLY A 204 -5.45 2.35 11.21
CA GLY A 204 -6.77 2.06 11.79
C GLY A 204 -7.79 3.20 11.65
N TYR A 205 -7.35 4.46 11.74
CA TYR A 205 -8.17 5.67 11.59
C TYR A 205 -8.63 5.96 10.16
N MET A 206 -8.00 5.35 9.16
CA MET A 206 -8.27 5.58 7.74
C MET A 206 -9.58 4.94 7.31
N LYS A 207 -10.35 5.61 6.45
CA LYS A 207 -11.54 5.02 5.84
C LYS A 207 -11.16 4.04 4.73
N LEU A 208 -11.86 2.91 4.66
CA LEU A 208 -11.63 1.88 3.62
C LEU A 208 -11.77 2.41 2.19
N GLY A 209 -12.71 3.32 1.96
CA GLY A 209 -12.96 3.94 0.65
C GLY A 209 -12.29 5.29 0.46
N GLN A 210 -11.38 5.72 1.35
CA GLN A 210 -10.65 6.98 1.22
C GLN A 210 -9.89 7.04 -0.10
N SER A 211 -10.02 8.14 -0.82
CA SER A 211 -9.39 8.28 -2.13
C SER A 211 -7.87 8.29 -2.05
N GLY A 212 -7.20 7.52 -2.92
CA GLY A 212 -5.75 7.36 -2.90
C GLY A 212 -4.96 8.65 -3.14
N ASN A 213 -5.57 9.64 -3.79
CA ASN A 213 -4.96 10.95 -4.02
C ASN A 213 -5.04 11.90 -2.79
N THR A 214 -5.77 11.51 -1.74
CA THR A 214 -5.85 12.26 -0.48
C THR A 214 -4.92 11.70 0.59
N LEU A 215 -4.21 10.61 0.30
CA LEU A 215 -3.27 10.00 1.22
C LEU A 215 -1.97 10.77 1.26
N SER A 216 -1.41 10.94 2.44
CA SER A 216 -0.02 11.39 2.59
C SER A 216 0.95 10.32 2.03
N GLY A 217 2.18 10.72 1.71
CA GLY A 217 3.20 9.78 1.23
C GLY A 217 3.44 8.63 2.20
N GLY A 218 3.50 8.92 3.51
CA GLY A 218 3.66 7.88 4.54
C GLY A 218 2.47 6.93 4.66
N GLU A 219 1.23 7.42 4.50
CA GLU A 219 0.03 6.56 4.46
C GLU A 219 0.03 5.65 3.24
N ALA A 220 0.36 6.20 2.06
CA ALA A 220 0.47 5.43 0.83
C ALA A 220 1.53 4.33 0.95
N GLN A 221 2.67 4.64 1.54
CA GLN A 221 3.76 3.70 1.78
C GLN A 221 3.35 2.56 2.73
N ARG A 222 2.74 2.90 3.88
CA ARG A 222 2.24 1.90 4.84
C ARG A 222 1.13 1.02 4.24
N LEU A 223 0.28 1.61 3.41
CA LEU A 223 -0.75 0.86 2.69
C LEU A 223 -0.16 -0.14 1.69
N LYS A 224 0.91 0.25 0.97
CA LYS A 224 1.67 -0.67 0.09
C LYS A 224 2.27 -1.82 0.90
N LEU A 225 2.88 -1.50 2.05
CA LEU A 225 3.45 -2.51 2.95
C LEU A 225 2.37 -3.48 3.47
N ALA A 226 1.22 -2.97 3.94
CA ALA A 226 0.11 -3.81 4.40
C ALA A 226 -0.42 -4.74 3.31
N ALA A 227 -0.52 -4.24 2.07
CA ALA A 227 -0.96 -5.05 0.94
C ALA A 227 0.00 -6.22 0.66
N GLU A 228 1.31 -6.00 0.78
CA GLU A 228 2.31 -7.06 0.61
C GLU A 228 2.27 -8.08 1.76
N LEU A 229 2.17 -7.61 3.00
CA LEU A 229 2.03 -8.48 4.19
C LEU A 229 0.79 -9.36 4.15
N SER A 230 -0.29 -8.85 3.58
CA SER A 230 -1.55 -9.60 3.43
C SER A 230 -1.47 -10.72 2.40
N ARG A 231 -0.45 -10.70 1.53
CA ARG A 231 -0.18 -11.78 0.57
C ARG A 231 0.54 -12.95 1.25
N ARG A 232 0.41 -14.14 0.70
CA ARG A 232 1.28 -15.26 1.12
C ARG A 232 2.68 -15.00 0.60
N SER A 233 3.63 -14.80 1.49
CA SER A 233 5.05 -14.73 1.13
C SER A 233 5.48 -16.04 0.48
N ARG A 234 6.22 -15.93 -0.62
CA ARG A 234 6.92 -17.07 -1.25
C ARG A 234 8.37 -17.18 -0.80
N GLY A 235 8.82 -16.25 0.05
CA GLY A 235 10.24 -16.08 0.40
C GLY A 235 11.03 -15.42 -0.74
N LYS A 236 12.30 -15.09 -0.44
CA LYS A 236 13.27 -14.56 -1.45
C LYS A 236 12.83 -13.29 -2.17
N THR A 237 11.94 -12.49 -1.57
CA THR A 237 11.59 -11.15 -2.06
C THR A 237 12.56 -10.13 -1.46
N LEU A 238 13.08 -9.24 -2.30
CA LEU A 238 13.80 -8.06 -1.85
C LEU A 238 12.84 -6.89 -1.74
N TYR A 239 12.68 -6.36 -0.53
CA TYR A 239 11.94 -5.13 -0.25
C TYR A 239 12.91 -3.96 -0.14
N ILE A 240 12.69 -2.91 -0.90
CA ILE A 240 13.39 -1.62 -0.77
C ILE A 240 12.40 -0.60 -0.25
N LEU A 241 12.70 -0.02 0.92
CA LEU A 241 11.84 0.96 1.59
C LEU A 241 12.60 2.28 1.72
N ASP A 242 12.02 3.35 1.20
CA ASP A 242 12.59 4.69 1.29
C ASP A 242 11.92 5.46 2.43
N GLU A 243 12.71 5.75 3.47
CA GLU A 243 12.32 6.52 4.66
C GLU A 243 10.97 6.12 5.30
N PRO A 244 10.73 4.81 5.58
CA PRO A 244 9.42 4.32 6.00
C PRO A 244 8.98 4.82 7.38
N THR A 245 9.88 5.43 8.15
CA THR A 245 9.62 5.94 9.50
C THR A 245 9.36 7.45 9.54
N THR A 246 9.44 8.13 8.39
CA THR A 246 9.25 9.58 8.33
C THR A 246 7.82 9.96 8.71
N GLY A 247 7.69 10.91 9.66
CA GLY A 247 6.39 11.40 10.13
C GLY A 247 5.62 10.45 11.04
N LEU A 248 6.25 9.37 11.53
CA LEU A 248 5.65 8.44 12.49
C LEU A 248 5.98 8.80 13.92
N HIS A 249 5.00 8.56 14.82
CA HIS A 249 5.26 8.55 16.26
C HIS A 249 6.13 7.32 16.60
N ILE A 250 6.88 7.38 17.71
CA ILE A 250 7.83 6.32 18.09
C ILE A 250 7.18 4.95 18.26
N ASP A 251 5.96 4.90 18.77
CA ASP A 251 5.19 3.66 18.93
C ASP A 251 4.83 3.01 17.58
N ASP A 252 4.53 3.85 16.57
CA ASP A 252 4.24 3.37 15.22
C ASP A 252 5.51 2.89 14.52
N VAL A 253 6.65 3.53 14.78
CA VAL A 253 7.96 3.04 14.31
C VAL A 253 8.24 1.65 14.88
N ALA A 254 8.01 1.45 16.19
CA ALA A 254 8.20 0.14 16.83
C ALA A 254 7.30 -0.95 16.21
N ARG A 255 6.04 -0.63 15.92
CA ARG A 255 5.11 -1.52 15.23
C ARG A 255 5.59 -1.84 13.82
N LEU A 256 6.01 -0.82 13.06
CA LEU A 256 6.52 -0.98 11.70
C LEU A 256 7.76 -1.89 11.66
N LEU A 257 8.72 -1.71 12.58
CA LEU A 257 9.91 -2.55 12.67
C LEU A 257 9.57 -4.02 12.98
N LYS A 258 8.61 -4.28 13.89
CA LYS A 258 8.13 -5.65 14.16
C LYS A 258 7.52 -6.30 12.90
N ILE A 259 6.82 -5.52 12.10
CA ILE A 259 6.22 -5.98 10.85
C ILE A 259 7.30 -6.31 9.82
N LEU A 260 8.30 -5.44 9.66
CA LEU A 260 9.43 -5.68 8.76
C LEU A 260 10.24 -6.90 9.20
N GLN A 261 10.42 -7.08 10.52
CA GLN A 261 11.07 -8.28 11.04
C GLN A 261 10.29 -9.55 10.68
N ARG A 262 8.96 -9.56 10.80
CA ARG A 262 8.15 -10.72 10.36
C ARG A 262 8.31 -11.03 8.87
N LEU A 263 8.49 -10.02 8.00
CA LEU A 263 8.80 -10.26 6.58
C LEU A 263 10.15 -10.94 6.40
N VAL A 264 11.15 -10.48 7.13
CA VAL A 264 12.50 -11.06 7.08
C VAL A 264 12.50 -12.49 7.62
N ASP A 265 11.79 -12.78 8.72
CA ASP A 265 11.66 -14.11 9.31
C ASP A 265 10.99 -15.13 8.37
N GLN A 266 10.24 -14.64 7.37
CA GLN A 266 9.67 -15.46 6.30
C GLN A 266 10.66 -15.75 5.15
N GLY A 267 11.94 -15.40 5.29
CA GLY A 267 12.99 -15.62 4.31
C GLY A 267 13.16 -14.51 3.27
N ASN A 268 12.56 -13.34 3.50
CA ASN A 268 12.71 -12.18 2.64
C ASN A 268 13.91 -11.32 3.06
N THR A 269 14.29 -10.39 2.21
CA THR A 269 15.34 -9.39 2.48
C THR A 269 14.72 -8.01 2.49
N ALA A 270 15.02 -7.19 3.47
CA ALA A 270 14.61 -5.79 3.52
C ALA A 270 15.84 -4.87 3.45
N ILE A 271 15.78 -3.85 2.61
CA ILE A 271 16.74 -2.73 2.60
C ILE A 271 15.96 -1.45 2.91
N ILE A 272 16.34 -0.79 3.99
CA ILE A 272 15.67 0.40 4.51
C ILE A 272 16.61 1.58 4.37
N ILE A 273 16.17 2.64 3.72
CA ILE A 273 16.85 3.94 3.71
C ILE A 273 16.31 4.75 4.89
N ALA A 274 17.19 5.26 5.74
CA ALA A 274 16.79 6.12 6.86
C ALA A 274 17.70 7.37 6.93
N VAL A 275 17.08 8.53 7.20
CA VAL A 275 17.84 9.78 7.34
C VAL A 275 18.64 9.81 8.63
N SER A 276 18.08 9.26 9.71
CA SER A 276 18.72 9.24 11.02
C SER A 276 18.66 7.86 11.66
N TYR A 277 19.76 7.46 12.30
CA TYR A 277 19.85 6.21 13.06
C TYR A 277 18.90 6.21 14.28
N THR A 278 18.69 7.38 14.88
CA THR A 278 17.85 7.55 16.09
C THR A 278 16.38 7.18 15.89
N HIS A 279 15.88 7.19 14.66
CA HIS A 279 14.50 6.78 14.35
C HIS A 279 14.33 5.26 14.24
N LEU A 280 15.40 4.48 14.25
CA LEU A 280 15.38 3.02 14.10
C LEU A 280 15.85 2.26 15.33
N THR A 281 16.46 2.95 16.31
CA THR A 281 16.80 2.35 17.58
C THR A 281 15.61 2.49 18.53
N LEU A 282 14.99 1.37 18.87
CA LEU A 282 14.10 1.31 20.03
C LEU A 282 14.92 1.73 21.27
N PRO A 283 14.39 2.55 22.17
CA PRO A 283 15.03 2.75 23.46
C PRO A 283 15.21 1.36 24.07
N THR A 284 16.45 0.94 24.27
CA THR A 284 16.73 -0.18 25.13
C THR A 284 16.21 0.20 26.48
N SER A 285 15.14 -0.46 26.93
CA SER A 285 14.69 -0.38 28.32
C SER A 285 15.87 -0.86 29.18
N ASN A 286 16.65 0.08 29.67
CA ASN A 286 17.42 -0.16 30.88
C ASN A 286 16.42 0.04 32.02
N ASP A 287 16.20 -1.03 32.75
CA ASP A 287 15.49 -1.09 34.03
C ASP A 287 15.84 0.00 34.99
#